data_2feabd5d986c99d30c6bcac39d7a24b9
#
_entry.id   2feabd5d986c99d30c6bcac39d7a24b9
#
_cell.length_a   1.000
_cell.length_b   1.000
_cell.length_c   1.000
_cell.angle_alpha   90.00
_cell.angle_beta   90.00
_cell.angle_gamma   90.00
#
_symmetry.space_group_name_H-M   'P 1'
#
loop_
_entity.id
_entity.type
_entity.pdbx_description
1 polymer ?
#
loop_
_entity_poly.entity_id
_entity_poly.type
_entity_poly.pdbx_seq_one_letter_code
_entity_poly.pdbx_strand_id
1 'polypeptide(L)'
;FLIIGGIAGIIPDIDIPLTWLINFFPQTTINIHGLFTHSLLFPVLFLIVGAALHYKKKTKWAGIFYVISAGWFFHLILDCLFYGPILDSPLKNFFWPLPFFNFCPQWGIYQYAASIDALILIIWLVHEEIHKKIKDYI
;
A
#
# COMPACT_ATOMS: atom_id res chain seq x y z
N PHE A 1 -10.38 13.15 -1.56
CA PHE A 1 -9.91 12.05 -0.71
C PHE A 1 -9.55 10.79 -1.52
N LEU A 2 -10.32 10.42 -2.58
CA LEU A 2 -10.03 9.23 -3.39
C LEU A 2 -8.64 9.26 -4.02
N ILE A 3 -8.27 10.39 -4.66
CA ILE A 3 -6.93 10.57 -5.25
C ILE A 3 -5.83 10.41 -4.20
N ILE A 4 -6.01 10.99 -3.01
CA ILE A 4 -5.04 10.88 -1.92
C ILE A 4 -4.91 9.43 -1.47
N GLY A 5 -6.03 8.71 -1.34
CA GLY A 5 -6.03 7.29 -0.98
C GLY A 5 -5.35 6.41 -2.02
N GLY A 6 -5.63 6.65 -3.30
CA GLY A 6 -4.97 5.95 -4.41
C GLY A 6 -3.46 6.18 -4.44
N ILE A 7 -3.01 7.43 -4.31
CA ILE A 7 -1.59 7.76 -4.23
C ILE A 7 -0.96 7.09 -3.00
N ALA A 8 -1.62 7.15 -1.85
CA ALA A 8 -1.13 6.52 -0.62
C ALA A 8 -0.98 5.00 -0.73
N GLY A 9 -1.85 4.36 -1.52
CA GLY A 9 -1.75 2.94 -1.84
C GLY A 9 -0.57 2.56 -2.74
N ILE A 10 0.02 3.53 -3.46
CA ILE A 10 1.17 3.30 -4.35
C ILE A 10 2.49 3.68 -3.68
N ILE A 11 2.45 4.56 -2.67
CA ILE A 11 3.68 5.06 -2.01
C ILE A 11 4.59 3.94 -1.47
N PRO A 12 4.10 2.83 -0.88
CA PRO A 12 4.98 1.75 -0.44
C PRO A 12 5.90 1.23 -1.54
N ASP A 13 5.41 1.16 -2.78
CA ASP A 13 6.15 0.67 -3.95
C ASP A 13 7.12 1.70 -4.57
N ILE A 14 7.26 2.87 -3.98
CA ILE A 14 8.24 3.88 -4.46
C ILE A 14 9.68 3.38 -4.38
N ASP A 15 9.91 2.36 -3.59
CA ASP A 15 11.20 1.68 -3.48
C ASP A 15 11.54 0.84 -4.74
N ILE A 16 10.56 0.47 -5.57
CA ILE A 16 10.79 -0.24 -6.84
C ILE A 16 11.57 0.64 -7.82
N PRO A 17 11.05 1.83 -8.24
CA PRO A 17 11.81 2.71 -9.12
C PRO A 17 13.13 3.19 -8.47
N LEU A 18 13.17 3.31 -7.14
CA LEU A 18 14.41 3.64 -6.44
C LEU A 18 15.43 2.52 -6.54
N THR A 19 15.01 1.25 -6.42
CA THR A 19 15.84 0.07 -6.67
C THR A 19 16.41 0.09 -8.09
N TRP A 20 15.58 0.40 -9.10
CA TRP A 20 16.04 0.50 -10.48
C TRP A 20 17.06 1.63 -10.67
N LEU A 21 16.82 2.78 -10.06
CA LEU A 21 17.74 3.90 -10.12
C LEU A 21 19.10 3.57 -9.50
N ILE A 22 19.13 2.91 -8.34
CA ILE A 22 20.37 2.49 -7.66
C ILE A 22 21.11 1.46 -8.52
N ASN A 23 20.40 0.49 -9.10
CA ASN A 23 20.99 -0.57 -9.91
C ASN A 23 21.32 -0.15 -11.34
N PHE A 24 20.99 1.09 -11.73
CA PHE A 24 21.44 1.65 -13.01
C PHE A 24 22.98 1.78 -13.07
N PHE A 25 23.64 1.89 -11.91
CA PHE A 25 25.09 1.89 -11.82
C PHE A 25 25.62 0.44 -11.75
N PRO A 26 26.45 -0.03 -12.70
CA PRO A 26 26.74 -1.46 -12.96
C PRO A 26 27.49 -2.22 -11.87
N GLN A 27 27.73 -1.64 -10.71
CA GLN A 27 28.46 -2.28 -9.61
C GLN A 27 27.59 -2.61 -8.38
N THR A 28 26.28 -2.34 -8.42
CA THR A 28 25.39 -2.54 -7.26
C THR A 28 24.21 -3.43 -7.64
N THR A 29 24.07 -4.56 -6.98
CA THR A 29 22.86 -5.40 -7.01
C THR A 29 22.14 -5.29 -5.67
N ILE A 30 21.66 -4.08 -5.36
CA ILE A 30 20.96 -3.81 -4.11
C ILE A 30 19.46 -3.86 -4.39
N ASN A 31 18.74 -4.76 -3.72
CA ASN A 31 17.28 -4.75 -3.70
C ASN A 31 16.80 -4.10 -2.40
N ILE A 32 16.25 -2.89 -2.51
CA ILE A 32 15.66 -2.16 -1.39
C ILE A 32 14.15 -2.33 -1.31
N HIS A 33 13.54 -3.03 -2.28
CA HIS A 33 12.10 -3.26 -2.27
C HIS A 33 11.69 -4.06 -1.04
N GLY A 34 10.66 -3.56 -0.37
CA GLY A 34 10.10 -4.18 0.83
C GLY A 34 10.94 -3.99 2.09
N LEU A 35 11.94 -3.10 2.12
CA LEU A 35 12.70 -2.85 3.34
C LEU A 35 11.80 -2.21 4.41
N PHE A 36 11.78 -0.88 4.48
CA PHE A 36 11.05 -0.15 5.53
C PHE A 36 9.69 0.37 5.06
N THR A 37 9.52 0.62 3.77
CA THR A 37 8.28 1.15 3.17
C THR A 37 7.09 0.22 3.38
N HIS A 38 7.33 -1.09 3.40
CA HIS A 38 6.31 -2.12 3.61
C HIS A 38 6.10 -2.46 5.11
N SER A 39 6.38 -1.51 5.99
CA SER A 39 6.19 -1.66 7.44
C SER A 39 4.89 -1.03 7.92
N LEU A 40 4.24 -1.67 8.89
CA LEU A 40 3.10 -1.11 9.65
C LEU A 40 3.43 0.20 10.38
N LEU A 41 4.71 0.50 10.56
CA LEU A 41 5.14 1.74 11.22
C LEU A 41 4.51 2.97 10.55
N PHE A 42 4.53 3.03 9.20
CA PHE A 42 4.04 4.20 8.47
C PHE A 42 2.53 4.42 8.61
N PRO A 43 1.66 3.42 8.32
CA PRO A 43 0.23 3.63 8.50
C PRO A 43 -0.13 3.94 9.95
N VAL A 44 0.57 3.36 10.94
CA VAL A 44 0.37 3.68 12.36
C VAL A 44 0.79 5.11 12.68
N LEU A 45 1.93 5.59 12.18
CA LEU A 45 2.35 6.98 12.35
C LEU A 45 1.34 7.97 11.75
N PHE A 46 0.87 7.73 10.54
CA PHE A 46 -0.16 8.56 9.92
C PHE A 46 -1.48 8.53 10.69
N LEU A 47 -1.87 7.37 11.21
CA LEU A 47 -3.04 7.24 12.07
C LEU A 47 -2.91 8.09 13.33
N ILE A 48 -1.75 8.05 14.01
CA ILE A 48 -1.47 8.83 15.21
C ILE A 48 -1.51 10.34 14.91
N VAL A 49 -0.90 10.77 13.81
CA VAL A 49 -0.94 12.17 13.37
C VAL A 49 -2.38 12.61 13.09
N GLY A 50 -3.15 11.77 12.40
CA GLY A 50 -4.57 12.00 12.13
C GLY A 50 -5.36 12.16 13.42
N ALA A 51 -5.15 11.28 14.40
CA ALA A 51 -5.81 11.36 15.72
C ALA A 51 -5.43 12.63 16.48
N ALA A 52 -4.15 13.01 16.48
CA ALA A 52 -3.68 14.24 17.11
C ALA A 52 -4.29 15.50 16.48
N LEU A 53 -4.41 15.51 15.14
CA LEU A 53 -5.06 16.62 14.43
C LEU A 53 -6.56 16.66 14.68
N HIS A 54 -7.20 15.50 14.77
CA HIS A 54 -8.61 15.39 15.13
C HIS A 54 -8.86 15.95 16.54
N TYR A 55 -8.04 15.57 17.50
CA TYR A 55 -8.10 16.12 18.86
C TYR A 55 -7.95 17.64 18.86
N LYS A 56 -7.09 18.19 18.02
CA LYS A 56 -6.94 19.65 17.84
C LYS A 56 -8.05 20.29 16.98
N LYS A 57 -9.15 19.58 16.71
CA LYS A 57 -10.29 20.02 15.88
C LYS A 57 -9.93 20.42 14.46
N LYS A 58 -8.79 19.97 13.93
CA LYS A 58 -8.36 20.16 12.54
C LYS A 58 -8.88 19.02 11.66
N THR A 59 -10.19 18.85 11.57
CA THR A 59 -10.86 17.68 10.99
C THR A 59 -10.50 17.42 9.54
N LYS A 60 -10.36 18.47 8.70
CA LYS A 60 -9.96 18.34 7.29
C LYS A 60 -8.59 17.67 7.16
N TRP A 61 -7.61 18.13 7.91
CA TRP A 61 -6.26 17.57 7.91
C TRP A 61 -6.23 16.17 8.52
N ALA A 62 -6.96 15.95 9.58
CA ALA A 62 -7.13 14.62 10.18
C ALA A 62 -7.67 13.61 9.16
N GLY A 63 -8.69 14.00 8.38
CA GLY A 63 -9.25 13.17 7.32
C GLY A 63 -8.21 12.78 6.25
N ILE A 64 -7.34 13.71 5.84
CA ILE A 64 -6.25 13.42 4.90
C ILE A 64 -5.31 12.34 5.47
N PHE A 65 -4.87 12.50 6.71
CA PHE A 65 -3.96 11.55 7.35
C PHE A 65 -4.60 10.18 7.57
N TYR A 66 -5.89 10.12 7.89
CA TYR A 66 -6.62 8.85 7.98
C TYR A 66 -6.71 8.13 6.63
N VAL A 67 -6.96 8.87 5.55
CA VAL A 67 -7.02 8.30 4.20
C VAL A 67 -5.65 7.81 3.75
N ILE A 68 -4.57 8.55 4.06
CA ILE A 68 -3.20 8.10 3.78
C ILE A 68 -2.89 6.81 4.56
N SER A 69 -3.19 6.78 5.86
CA SER A 69 -3.02 5.60 6.70
C SER A 69 -3.77 4.39 6.15
N ALA A 70 -5.02 4.58 5.78
CA ALA A 70 -5.86 3.52 5.23
C ALA A 70 -5.33 3.00 3.89
N GLY A 71 -4.99 3.89 2.93
CA GLY A 71 -4.45 3.48 1.63
C GLY A 71 -3.17 2.67 1.77
N TRP A 72 -2.24 3.15 2.60
CA TRP A 72 -0.99 2.42 2.89
C TRP A 72 -1.24 1.06 3.55
N PHE A 73 -2.14 1.02 4.54
CA PHE A 73 -2.48 -0.21 5.24
C PHE A 73 -3.13 -1.25 4.33
N PHE A 74 -4.05 -0.83 3.46
CA PHE A 74 -4.67 -1.71 2.46
C PHE A 74 -3.65 -2.28 1.48
N HIS A 75 -2.68 -1.48 1.01
CA HIS A 75 -1.59 -1.99 0.20
C HIS A 75 -0.85 -3.13 0.91
N LEU A 76 -0.43 -2.93 2.16
CA LEU A 76 0.27 -3.95 2.94
C LEU A 76 -0.56 -5.22 3.14
N ILE A 77 -1.89 -5.10 3.33
CA ILE A 77 -2.78 -6.25 3.43
C ILE A 77 -2.83 -7.02 2.11
N LEU A 78 -2.96 -6.31 0.99
CA LEU A 78 -3.01 -6.93 -0.33
C LEU A 78 -1.71 -7.68 -0.63
N ASP A 79 -0.58 -7.07 -0.34
CA ASP A 79 0.72 -7.72 -0.46
C ASP A 79 0.80 -9.00 0.39
N CYS A 80 0.36 -8.90 1.64
CA CYS A 80 0.34 -10.04 2.54
C CYS A 80 -0.54 -11.18 2.02
N LEU A 81 -1.70 -10.87 1.46
CA LEU A 81 -2.64 -11.84 0.94
C LEU A 81 -2.16 -12.47 -0.37
N PHE A 82 -1.57 -11.68 -1.26
CA PHE A 82 -1.23 -12.13 -2.62
C PHE A 82 0.17 -12.69 -2.72
N TYR A 83 1.15 -12.04 -2.11
CA TYR A 83 2.55 -12.47 -2.23
C TYR A 83 2.99 -13.43 -1.13
N GLY A 84 2.35 -13.38 0.04
CA GLY A 84 2.64 -14.30 1.15
C GLY A 84 4.10 -14.23 1.62
N PRO A 85 4.57 -15.27 2.29
CA PRO A 85 5.93 -15.33 2.81
C PRO A 85 6.93 -15.92 1.79
N ILE A 86 6.88 -15.45 0.52
CA ILE A 86 7.92 -15.82 -0.44
C ILE A 86 9.27 -15.30 0.08
N LEU A 87 10.34 -16.07 -0.12
CA LEU A 87 11.66 -15.84 0.48
C LEU A 87 12.22 -14.42 0.25
N ASP A 88 11.81 -13.76 -0.82
CA ASP A 88 12.17 -12.39 -1.20
C ASP A 88 10.99 -11.42 -1.10
N SER A 89 9.92 -11.80 -0.39
CA SER A 89 8.75 -10.98 -0.19
C SER A 89 9.11 -9.70 0.57
N PRO A 90 8.61 -8.55 0.13
CA PRO A 90 8.74 -7.28 0.84
C PRO A 90 8.24 -7.33 2.29
N LEU A 91 7.41 -8.33 2.61
CA LEU A 91 6.78 -8.49 3.91
C LEU A 91 7.69 -9.05 5.02
N LYS A 92 8.95 -9.38 4.74
CA LYS A 92 9.93 -9.68 5.80
C LYS A 92 10.01 -8.55 6.84
N ASN A 93 9.66 -7.34 6.45
CA ASN A 93 9.77 -6.14 7.28
C ASN A 93 8.42 -5.57 7.73
N PHE A 94 7.33 -6.34 7.62
CA PHE A 94 5.99 -5.89 8.00
C PHE A 94 5.93 -5.28 9.40
N PHE A 95 6.69 -5.84 10.34
CA PHE A 95 6.84 -5.32 11.69
C PHE A 95 8.13 -4.55 11.93
N TRP A 96 8.83 -4.15 10.86
CA TRP A 96 10.03 -3.35 11.05
C TRP A 96 9.76 -2.16 12.01
N PRO A 97 10.65 -1.90 12.97
CA PRO A 97 11.98 -2.47 13.21
C PRO A 97 12.01 -3.80 13.99
N LEU A 98 10.88 -4.46 14.20
CA LEU A 98 10.76 -5.69 14.99
C LEU A 98 10.52 -6.90 14.05
N PRO A 99 11.55 -7.65 13.62
CA PRO A 99 11.44 -8.66 12.56
C PRO A 99 10.86 -10.02 13.04
N PHE A 100 9.96 -10.04 14.03
CA PHE A 100 9.65 -11.25 14.76
C PHE A 100 8.56 -12.14 14.17
N PHE A 101 7.71 -11.67 13.28
CA PHE A 101 6.57 -12.47 12.83
C PHE A 101 6.25 -12.28 11.36
N ASN A 102 6.01 -13.37 10.68
CA ASN A 102 5.42 -13.38 9.35
C ASN A 102 4.04 -14.06 9.46
N PHE A 103 2.96 -13.27 9.33
CA PHE A 103 1.58 -13.79 9.38
C PHE A 103 0.99 -14.04 8.01
N CYS A 104 1.71 -13.70 6.96
CA CYS A 104 1.11 -13.73 5.64
C CYS A 104 0.83 -15.16 5.22
N PRO A 105 -0.40 -15.45 4.77
CA PRO A 105 -0.77 -16.80 4.39
C PRO A 105 -0.04 -17.26 3.14
N GLN A 106 0.34 -18.55 3.10
CA GLN A 106 1.04 -19.15 1.94
C GLN A 106 0.04 -19.70 0.93
N TRP A 107 -0.84 -18.86 0.38
CA TRP A 107 -1.89 -19.37 -0.51
C TRP A 107 -1.45 -19.54 -1.96
N GLY A 108 -0.28 -19.05 -2.33
CA GLY A 108 0.21 -19.15 -3.71
C GLY A 108 -0.65 -18.43 -4.76
N ILE A 109 -1.44 -17.44 -4.32
CA ILE A 109 -2.37 -16.71 -5.21
C ILE A 109 -1.66 -15.60 -5.99
N TYR A 110 -0.39 -15.34 -5.72
CA TYR A 110 0.38 -14.26 -6.33
C TYR A 110 0.33 -14.26 -7.86
N GLN A 111 0.29 -15.45 -8.48
CA GLN A 111 0.18 -15.58 -9.93
C GLN A 111 -1.15 -15.08 -10.51
N TYR A 112 -2.18 -14.94 -9.69
CA TYR A 112 -3.50 -14.46 -10.07
C TYR A 112 -3.76 -13.02 -9.59
N ALA A 113 -2.85 -12.42 -8.84
CA ALA A 113 -3.05 -11.12 -8.21
C ALA A 113 -3.47 -10.05 -9.24
N ALA A 114 -2.73 -9.91 -10.34
CA ALA A 114 -3.04 -8.93 -11.37
C ALA A 114 -4.40 -9.19 -12.05
N SER A 115 -4.78 -10.46 -12.21
CA SER A 115 -6.08 -10.83 -12.81
C SER A 115 -7.23 -10.51 -11.86
N ILE A 116 -7.04 -10.72 -10.56
CA ILE A 116 -8.04 -10.42 -9.53
C ILE A 116 -8.22 -8.91 -9.42
N ASP A 117 -7.12 -8.15 -9.40
CA ASP A 117 -7.15 -6.70 -9.34
C ASP A 117 -7.88 -6.10 -10.56
N ALA A 118 -7.54 -6.57 -11.77
CA ALA A 118 -8.21 -6.17 -12.99
C ALA A 118 -9.72 -6.50 -12.95
N LEU A 119 -10.10 -7.67 -12.42
CA LEU A 119 -11.50 -8.06 -12.29
C LEU A 119 -12.25 -7.15 -11.33
N ILE A 120 -11.66 -6.85 -10.16
CA ILE A 120 -12.24 -5.93 -9.17
C ILE A 120 -12.42 -4.54 -9.78
N LEU A 121 -11.42 -4.04 -10.51
CA LEU A 121 -11.50 -2.75 -11.19
C LEU A 121 -12.62 -2.73 -12.24
N ILE A 122 -12.76 -3.77 -13.05
CA ILE A 122 -13.83 -3.88 -14.05
C ILE A 122 -15.20 -3.88 -13.36
N ILE A 123 -15.36 -4.67 -12.31
CA ILE A 123 -16.62 -4.74 -11.55
C ILE A 123 -16.96 -3.36 -10.97
N TRP A 124 -15.96 -2.67 -10.42
CA TRP A 124 -16.14 -1.33 -9.86
C TRP A 124 -16.54 -0.32 -10.96
N LEU A 125 -15.84 -0.31 -12.10
CA LEU A 125 -16.16 0.58 -13.22
C LEU A 125 -17.58 0.34 -13.76
N VAL A 126 -17.99 -0.92 -13.91
CA VAL A 126 -19.34 -1.28 -14.33
C VAL A 126 -20.38 -0.80 -13.29
N HIS A 127 -20.09 -0.97 -12.00
CA HIS A 127 -20.95 -0.46 -10.93
C HIS A 127 -21.12 1.06 -11.01
N GLU A 128 -20.04 1.80 -11.16
CA GLU A 128 -20.07 3.27 -11.25
C GLU A 128 -20.80 3.74 -12.53
N GLU A 129 -20.60 3.04 -13.65
CA GLU A 129 -21.31 3.36 -14.90
C GLU A 129 -22.83 3.15 -14.76
N ILE A 130 -23.26 2.03 -14.19
CA ILE A 130 -24.68 1.72 -13.96
C ILE A 130 -25.32 2.81 -13.07
N HIS A 131 -24.58 3.30 -12.06
CA HIS A 131 -25.08 4.32 -11.14
C HIS A 131 -24.87 5.75 -11.68
N LYS A 132 -24.30 5.92 -12.89
CA LYS A 132 -24.02 7.21 -13.55
C LYS A 132 -23.17 8.17 -12.71
N LYS A 133 -22.31 7.60 -11.87
CA LYS A 133 -21.45 8.36 -10.96
C LYS A 133 -20.06 8.68 -11.53
N ILE A 134 -19.71 8.14 -12.69
CA ILE A 134 -18.37 8.37 -13.30
C ILE A 134 -18.12 9.86 -13.54
N LYS A 135 -19.15 10.62 -13.86
CA LYS A 135 -19.03 12.08 -14.04
C LYS A 135 -18.56 12.85 -12.80
N ASP A 136 -18.67 12.24 -11.63
CA ASP A 136 -18.27 12.89 -10.37
C ASP A 136 -16.76 12.75 -10.11
N TYR A 137 -16.03 11.97 -10.93
CA TYR A 137 -14.60 11.68 -10.79
C TYR A 137 -13.74 12.30 -11.90
N ILE A 138 -14.35 12.83 -12.95
CA ILE A 138 -13.72 13.55 -14.06
C ILE A 138 -13.92 15.06 -13.91
#